data_4e7c267df0519bbf618ac0faff109d83
#
_entry.id   4e7c267df0519bbf618ac0faff109d83
#
_cell.length_a   1.000
_cell.length_b   1.000
_cell.length_c   1.000
_cell.angle_alpha   90.00
_cell.angle_beta   90.00
_cell.angle_gamma   90.00
#
_symmetry.space_group_name_H-M   'P 1'
#
loop_
_entity.id
_entity.type
_entity.pdbx_description
1 polymer ?
#
loop_
_entity_poly.entity_id
_entity_poly.type
_entity_poly.pdbx_seq_one_letter_code
_entity_poly.pdbx_strand_id
1 'polypeptide(L)'
;FIPIDWDYKVAELNNKSIDCVWNGMTLTEEVTAAMSCSDAYCNNAQVVIVPADKADSYKTAEDCKSLQFAVEAGSAGKQAAEANGFTFTEVVDQATALSEVAAGTADAAIIDSLMAAAMVGEGTSYASLTYTASLTTEEYGVGFRQGSDLTAALNEFFAASKADGSMEKTAETYGVQAALIK
;
A
#
# COMPACT_ATOMS: atom_id res chain seq x y z
N PHE A 1 14.04 6.34 -10.65
CA PHE A 1 13.13 6.12 -9.51
C PHE A 1 13.61 7.00 -8.35
N ILE A 2 12.69 7.74 -7.75
CA ILE A 2 12.96 8.66 -6.64
C ILE A 2 12.04 8.26 -5.49
N PRO A 3 12.56 7.85 -4.32
CA PRO A 3 11.75 7.69 -3.13
C PRO A 3 11.14 9.03 -2.72
N ILE A 4 9.87 9.03 -2.33
CA ILE A 4 9.17 10.23 -1.85
C ILE A 4 8.56 9.96 -0.47
N ASP A 5 8.34 11.03 0.25
CA ASP A 5 7.47 11.04 1.42
C ASP A 5 6.02 11.28 0.93
N TRP A 6 5.09 10.44 1.38
CA TRP A 6 3.69 10.49 0.95
C TRP A 6 3.01 11.84 1.22
N ASP A 7 3.39 12.53 2.28
CA ASP A 7 2.83 13.85 2.60
C ASP A 7 3.21 14.92 1.57
N TYR A 8 4.33 14.73 0.85
CA TYR A 8 4.82 15.67 -0.16
C TYR A 8 4.48 15.30 -1.61
N LYS A 9 3.81 14.15 -1.88
CA LYS A 9 3.53 13.65 -3.24
C LYS A 9 2.92 14.67 -4.19
N VAL A 10 1.95 15.47 -3.71
CA VAL A 10 1.29 16.51 -4.52
C VAL A 10 2.22 17.69 -4.77
N ALA A 11 2.98 18.12 -3.76
CA ALA A 11 3.94 19.21 -3.87
C ALA A 11 5.06 18.84 -4.86
N GLU A 12 5.59 17.62 -4.80
CA GLU A 12 6.63 17.11 -5.71
C GLU A 12 6.15 17.10 -7.17
N LEU A 13 4.91 16.66 -7.43
CA LEU A 13 4.30 16.73 -8.75
C LEU A 13 4.16 18.19 -9.24
N ASN A 14 3.64 19.08 -8.39
CA ASN A 14 3.38 20.47 -8.76
C ASN A 14 4.67 21.26 -9.00
N ASN A 15 5.72 20.98 -8.24
CA ASN A 15 7.06 21.57 -8.40
C ASN A 15 7.84 20.96 -9.57
N LYS A 16 7.30 19.92 -10.23
CA LYS A 16 7.94 19.20 -11.33
C LYS A 16 9.26 18.51 -10.96
N SER A 17 9.46 18.18 -9.68
CA SER A 17 10.58 17.36 -9.24
C SER A 17 10.39 15.89 -9.59
N ILE A 18 9.13 15.46 -9.75
CA ILE A 18 8.73 14.15 -10.29
C ILE A 18 7.67 14.31 -11.36
N ASP A 19 7.52 13.33 -12.26
CA ASP A 19 6.54 13.32 -13.33
C ASP A 19 5.27 12.57 -12.98
N CYS A 20 5.39 11.52 -12.17
CA CYS A 20 4.28 10.75 -11.67
C CYS A 20 4.58 10.16 -10.29
N VAL A 21 3.54 9.76 -9.59
CA VAL A 21 3.60 8.93 -8.38
C VAL A 21 3.11 7.54 -8.76
N TRP A 22 4.02 6.56 -8.71
CA TRP A 22 3.74 5.18 -9.09
C TRP A 22 4.40 4.22 -8.11
N ASN A 23 3.75 3.15 -7.80
CA ASN A 23 4.03 2.09 -6.85
C ASN A 23 3.28 2.23 -5.51
N GLY A 24 2.22 1.46 -5.41
CA GLY A 24 1.43 1.37 -4.18
C GLY A 24 0.61 2.61 -3.83
N MET A 25 0.31 3.48 -4.82
CA MET A 25 -0.53 4.63 -4.56
C MET A 25 -2.01 4.26 -4.54
N THR A 26 -2.61 4.29 -3.37
CA THR A 26 -4.05 4.07 -3.19
C THR A 26 -4.86 5.24 -3.74
N LEU A 27 -5.89 4.92 -4.54
CA LEU A 27 -6.83 5.88 -5.11
C LEU A 27 -7.86 6.34 -4.06
N THR A 28 -7.43 7.17 -3.10
CA THR A 28 -8.32 7.79 -2.13
C THR A 28 -9.05 8.99 -2.73
N GLU A 29 -10.12 9.45 -2.07
CA GLU A 29 -10.82 10.69 -2.47
C GLU A 29 -9.87 11.89 -2.48
N GLU A 30 -8.96 11.98 -1.49
CA GLU A 30 -7.95 13.04 -1.42
C GLU A 30 -7.01 13.00 -2.63
N VAL A 31 -6.48 11.83 -2.97
CA VAL A 31 -5.56 11.63 -4.10
C VAL A 31 -6.24 11.98 -5.42
N THR A 32 -7.44 11.46 -5.67
CA THR A 32 -8.18 11.69 -6.91
C THR A 32 -8.66 13.14 -7.06
N ALA A 33 -8.86 13.87 -5.97
CA ALA A 33 -9.15 15.30 -6.01
C ALA A 33 -7.90 16.16 -6.31
N ALA A 34 -6.72 15.71 -5.88
CA ALA A 34 -5.47 16.48 -5.99
C ALA A 34 -4.65 16.22 -7.26
N MET A 35 -4.87 15.09 -7.93
CA MET A 35 -4.09 14.61 -9.08
C MET A 35 -4.97 14.18 -10.24
N SER A 36 -4.41 14.13 -11.46
CA SER A 36 -4.97 13.34 -12.55
C SER A 36 -4.52 11.90 -12.38
N CYS A 37 -5.43 11.01 -11.99
CA CYS A 37 -5.11 9.61 -11.73
C CYS A 37 -5.43 8.71 -12.92
N SER A 38 -4.60 7.69 -13.14
CA SER A 38 -4.89 6.62 -14.10
C SER A 38 -6.11 5.81 -13.67
N ASP A 39 -6.61 4.97 -14.56
CA ASP A 39 -7.47 3.86 -14.20
C ASP A 39 -6.77 2.96 -13.20
N ALA A 40 -7.57 2.32 -12.33
CA ALA A 40 -7.06 1.36 -11.37
C ALA A 40 -6.45 0.13 -12.09
N TYR A 41 -5.29 -0.34 -11.61
CA TYR A 41 -4.60 -1.49 -12.21
C TYR A 41 -4.44 -2.69 -11.27
N CYS A 42 -4.44 -2.46 -9.95
CA CYS A 42 -4.34 -3.51 -8.92
C CYS A 42 -5.32 -3.28 -7.78
N ASN A 43 -5.88 -4.37 -7.26
CA ASN A 43 -6.54 -4.38 -5.96
C ASN A 43 -5.51 -4.46 -4.84
N ASN A 44 -5.79 -3.83 -3.71
CA ASN A 44 -5.01 -3.87 -2.49
C ASN A 44 -5.91 -3.85 -1.25
N ALA A 45 -5.32 -3.99 -0.08
CA ALA A 45 -5.95 -3.80 1.22
C ALA A 45 -4.90 -3.35 2.23
N GLN A 46 -5.30 -2.57 3.24
CA GLN A 46 -4.49 -2.38 4.42
C GLN A 46 -4.71 -3.54 5.37
N VAL A 47 -3.63 -4.23 5.77
CA VAL A 47 -3.70 -5.41 6.62
C VAL A 47 -2.90 -5.22 7.90
N VAL A 48 -3.40 -5.83 8.97
CA VAL A 48 -2.72 -5.84 10.27
C VAL A 48 -1.67 -6.95 10.30
N ILE A 49 -0.45 -6.59 10.64
CA ILE A 49 0.68 -7.50 10.84
C ILE A 49 0.95 -7.64 12.33
N VAL A 50 1.08 -8.87 12.79
CA VAL A 50 1.39 -9.22 14.18
C VAL A 50 2.41 -10.36 14.25
N PRO A 51 3.07 -10.61 15.39
CA PRO A 51 3.81 -11.85 15.60
C PRO A 51 2.94 -13.08 15.35
N ALA A 52 3.47 -14.08 14.64
CA ALA A 52 2.71 -15.25 14.20
C ALA A 52 2.11 -16.06 15.36
N ASP A 53 2.79 -16.09 16.49
CA ASP A 53 2.33 -16.77 17.72
C ASP A 53 1.15 -16.06 18.41
N LYS A 54 0.86 -14.81 18.04
CA LYS A 54 -0.26 -14.02 18.57
C LYS A 54 -1.44 -13.89 17.60
N ALA A 55 -1.33 -14.40 16.38
CA ALA A 55 -2.30 -14.21 15.30
C ALA A 55 -3.74 -14.60 15.68
N ASP A 56 -3.90 -15.66 16.46
CA ASP A 56 -5.22 -16.15 16.87
C ASP A 56 -6.00 -15.17 17.76
N SER A 57 -5.32 -14.23 18.39
CA SER A 57 -5.92 -13.22 19.27
C SER A 57 -6.38 -11.95 18.54
N TYR A 58 -5.99 -11.76 17.26
CA TYR A 58 -6.14 -10.48 16.55
C TYR A 58 -6.73 -10.67 15.13
N LYS A 59 -7.94 -11.26 15.05
CA LYS A 59 -8.58 -11.62 13.78
C LYS A 59 -9.46 -10.53 13.18
N THR A 60 -9.87 -9.57 13.99
CA THR A 60 -10.73 -8.46 13.58
C THR A 60 -10.13 -7.13 14.02
N ALA A 61 -10.59 -6.02 13.41
CA ALA A 61 -10.18 -4.68 13.84
C ALA A 61 -10.48 -4.42 15.33
N GLU A 62 -11.60 -4.93 15.82
CA GLU A 62 -12.00 -4.78 17.23
C GLU A 62 -10.99 -5.43 18.18
N ASP A 63 -10.50 -6.62 17.84
CA ASP A 63 -9.50 -7.34 18.65
C ASP A 63 -8.17 -6.56 18.74
N CYS A 64 -7.89 -5.72 17.76
CA CYS A 64 -6.64 -4.99 17.64
C CYS A 64 -6.61 -3.64 18.38
N LYS A 65 -7.72 -3.17 18.95
CA LYS A 65 -7.85 -1.81 19.53
C LYS A 65 -6.88 -1.48 20.67
N SER A 66 -6.39 -2.49 21.36
CA SER A 66 -5.44 -2.27 22.46
C SER A 66 -3.97 -2.27 22.03
N LEU A 67 -3.69 -2.54 20.75
CA LEU A 67 -2.33 -2.63 20.25
C LEU A 67 -1.74 -1.25 19.96
N GLN A 68 -0.42 -1.15 20.12
CA GLN A 68 0.38 -0.02 19.65
C GLN A 68 0.91 -0.35 18.24
N PHE A 69 0.49 0.43 17.26
CA PHE A 69 0.84 0.21 15.86
C PHE A 69 2.06 1.02 15.42
N ALA A 70 2.81 0.48 14.45
CA ALA A 70 3.71 1.24 13.59
C ALA A 70 3.06 1.38 12.20
N VAL A 71 3.03 2.59 11.65
CA VAL A 71 2.45 2.90 10.33
C VAL A 71 3.35 3.86 9.56
N GLU A 72 3.41 3.73 8.24
CA GLU A 72 4.14 4.67 7.40
C GLU A 72 3.46 6.05 7.40
N ALA A 73 4.24 7.12 7.57
CA ALA A 73 3.75 8.50 7.57
C ALA A 73 3.06 8.85 6.24
N GLY A 74 1.92 9.55 6.31
CA GLY A 74 1.15 10.00 5.13
C GLY A 74 0.53 8.90 4.28
N SER A 75 0.59 7.62 4.71
CA SER A 75 0.12 6.46 3.97
C SER A 75 -1.37 6.17 4.14
N ALA A 76 -1.92 5.29 3.28
CA ALA A 76 -3.24 4.72 3.47
C ALA A 76 -3.35 3.87 4.75
N GLY A 77 -2.24 3.24 5.19
CA GLY A 77 -2.15 2.53 6.46
C GLY A 77 -2.36 3.43 7.66
N LYS A 78 -1.80 4.65 7.65
CA LYS A 78 -2.08 5.66 8.66
C LYS A 78 -3.55 6.06 8.67
N GLN A 79 -4.14 6.32 7.50
CA GLN A 79 -5.57 6.66 7.41
C GLN A 79 -6.46 5.53 7.95
N ALA A 80 -6.11 4.27 7.66
CA ALA A 80 -6.81 3.10 8.20
C ALA A 80 -6.68 3.01 9.73
N ALA A 81 -5.52 3.33 10.30
CA ALA A 81 -5.33 3.38 11.76
C ALA A 81 -6.21 4.45 12.40
N GLU A 82 -6.23 5.66 11.84
CA GLU A 82 -7.07 6.78 12.30
C GLU A 82 -8.57 6.43 12.24
N ALA A 83 -9.03 5.86 11.13
CA ALA A 83 -10.43 5.47 10.92
C ALA A 83 -10.91 4.41 11.92
N ASN A 84 -10.02 3.52 12.37
CA ASN A 84 -10.31 2.49 13.37
C ASN A 84 -10.06 2.96 14.81
N GLY A 85 -9.54 4.18 15.03
CA GLY A 85 -9.23 4.71 16.35
C GLY A 85 -8.07 4.00 17.04
N PHE A 86 -7.11 3.48 16.28
CA PHE A 86 -5.94 2.79 16.79
C PHE A 86 -4.90 3.79 17.32
N THR A 87 -4.12 3.36 18.31
CA THR A 87 -2.94 4.11 18.77
C THR A 87 -1.75 3.72 17.93
N PHE A 88 -1.04 4.70 17.35
CA PHE A 88 0.08 4.42 16.45
C PHE A 88 1.24 5.40 16.60
N THR A 89 2.40 4.96 16.10
CA THR A 89 3.60 5.76 15.86
C THR A 89 3.89 5.75 14.36
N GLU A 90 4.20 6.92 13.82
CA GLU A 90 4.59 7.05 12.41
C GLU A 90 6.06 6.69 12.21
N VAL A 91 6.33 5.94 11.14
CA VAL A 91 7.67 5.55 10.70
C VAL A 91 7.89 5.95 9.23
N VAL A 92 9.13 5.85 8.75
CA VAL A 92 9.52 6.35 7.43
C VAL A 92 8.98 5.52 6.27
N ASP A 93 8.79 4.22 6.45
CA ASP A 93 8.28 3.29 5.44
C ASP A 93 7.70 2.02 6.07
N GLN A 94 7.01 1.21 5.26
CA GLN A 94 6.38 -0.04 5.72
C GLN A 94 7.41 -1.10 6.15
N ALA A 95 8.61 -1.12 5.56
CA ALA A 95 9.66 -2.04 5.98
C ALA A 95 10.16 -1.72 7.40
N THR A 96 10.28 -0.43 7.72
CA THR A 96 10.56 0.04 9.08
C THR A 96 9.45 -0.37 10.05
N ALA A 97 8.16 -0.24 9.66
CA ALA A 97 7.05 -0.70 10.47
C ALA A 97 7.14 -2.20 10.79
N LEU A 98 7.48 -3.04 9.81
CA LEU A 98 7.72 -4.48 10.01
C LEU A 98 8.90 -4.74 10.96
N SER A 99 9.97 -3.95 10.84
CA SER A 99 11.13 -4.05 11.72
C SER A 99 10.80 -3.74 13.19
N GLU A 100 9.95 -2.73 13.43
CA GLU A 100 9.47 -2.38 14.77
C GLU A 100 8.68 -3.53 15.41
N VAL A 101 7.80 -4.19 14.64
CA VAL A 101 7.05 -5.35 15.13
C VAL A 101 7.99 -6.53 15.40
N ALA A 102 8.92 -6.81 14.49
CA ALA A 102 9.88 -7.91 14.67
C ALA A 102 10.81 -7.69 15.87
N ALA A 103 11.16 -6.44 16.16
CA ALA A 103 11.96 -6.05 17.32
C ALA A 103 11.15 -6.01 18.63
N GLY A 104 9.81 -6.02 18.58
CA GLY A 104 8.91 -5.91 19.72
C GLY A 104 8.78 -4.49 20.29
N THR A 105 9.15 -3.46 19.52
CA THR A 105 8.98 -2.04 19.85
C THR A 105 7.60 -1.51 19.47
N ALA A 106 6.92 -2.19 18.54
CA ALA A 106 5.49 -2.05 18.28
C ALA A 106 4.81 -3.42 18.44
N ASP A 107 3.51 -3.43 18.81
CA ASP A 107 2.74 -4.65 18.91
C ASP A 107 2.29 -5.17 17.55
N ALA A 108 2.01 -4.25 16.62
CA ALA A 108 1.49 -4.51 15.29
C ALA A 108 1.94 -3.45 14.27
N ALA A 109 1.78 -3.75 12.98
CA ALA A 109 1.90 -2.78 11.91
C ALA A 109 0.67 -2.81 10.99
N ILE A 110 0.44 -1.72 10.25
CA ILE A 110 -0.50 -1.70 9.14
C ILE A 110 0.28 -1.42 7.88
N ILE A 111 0.18 -2.33 6.92
CA ILE A 111 0.87 -2.24 5.62
C ILE A 111 -0.04 -2.71 4.48
N ASP A 112 0.40 -2.49 3.26
CA ASP A 112 -0.24 -2.99 2.05
C ASP A 112 -0.21 -4.52 1.98
N SER A 113 -1.33 -5.12 1.60
CA SER A 113 -1.45 -6.58 1.46
C SER A 113 -0.49 -7.17 0.44
N LEU A 114 -0.19 -6.44 -0.65
CA LEU A 114 0.80 -6.86 -1.64
C LEU A 114 2.22 -6.84 -1.07
N MET A 115 2.56 -5.85 -0.25
CA MET A 115 3.84 -5.82 0.44
C MET A 115 3.92 -6.90 1.52
N ALA A 116 2.83 -7.14 2.25
CA ALA A 116 2.75 -8.25 3.22
C ALA A 116 3.01 -9.60 2.54
N ALA A 117 2.40 -9.86 1.39
CA ALA A 117 2.62 -11.09 0.63
C ALA A 117 4.08 -11.30 0.21
N ALA A 118 4.81 -10.22 -0.05
CA ALA A 118 6.22 -10.29 -0.44
C ALA A 118 7.20 -10.42 0.72
N MET A 119 6.87 -9.88 1.90
CA MET A 119 7.84 -9.71 3.00
C MET A 119 7.52 -10.50 4.27
N VAL A 120 6.28 -10.96 4.44
CA VAL A 120 5.77 -11.53 5.70
C VAL A 120 5.41 -13.00 5.53
N GLY A 121 5.77 -13.84 6.50
CA GLY A 121 5.48 -15.26 6.52
C GLY A 121 6.67 -16.16 6.18
N GLU A 122 6.45 -17.47 6.23
CA GLU A 122 7.50 -18.48 6.03
C GLU A 122 8.23 -18.28 4.68
N GLY A 123 9.55 -18.32 4.72
CA GLY A 123 10.41 -18.13 3.53
C GLY A 123 10.67 -16.69 3.13
N THR A 124 10.16 -15.72 3.87
CA THR A 124 10.36 -14.29 3.62
C THR A 124 11.29 -13.64 4.65
N SER A 125 11.53 -12.32 4.50
CA SER A 125 12.37 -11.56 5.43
C SER A 125 11.82 -11.49 6.84
N TYR A 126 10.50 -11.59 7.02
CA TYR A 126 9.81 -11.53 8.32
C TYR A 126 9.01 -12.81 8.57
N ALA A 127 9.71 -13.95 8.62
CA ALA A 127 9.10 -15.27 8.82
C ALA A 127 8.37 -15.45 10.18
N SER A 128 8.73 -14.65 11.18
CA SER A 128 8.08 -14.66 12.50
C SER A 128 6.81 -13.82 12.58
N LEU A 129 6.48 -13.08 11.53
CA LEU A 129 5.30 -12.25 11.45
C LEU A 129 4.23 -12.90 10.55
N THR A 130 2.99 -12.48 10.72
CA THR A 130 1.88 -12.86 9.85
C THR A 130 0.87 -11.72 9.75
N TYR A 131 0.06 -11.72 8.69
CA TYR A 131 -1.07 -10.81 8.58
C TYR A 131 -2.35 -11.47 9.10
N THR A 132 -3.26 -10.66 9.64
CA THR A 132 -4.51 -11.14 10.25
C THR A 132 -5.72 -10.38 9.71
N ALA A 133 -6.12 -9.27 10.35
CA ALA A 133 -7.27 -8.49 9.93
C ALA A 133 -6.99 -7.68 8.65
N SER A 134 -7.95 -7.68 7.72
CA SER A 134 -8.01 -6.71 6.61
C SER A 134 -8.88 -5.53 7.05
N LEU A 135 -8.35 -4.32 6.94
CA LEU A 135 -9.00 -3.09 7.40
C LEU A 135 -9.74 -2.37 6.27
N THR A 136 -9.23 -2.47 5.04
CA THR A 136 -9.76 -1.80 3.86
C THR A 136 -9.86 -2.75 2.68
N THR A 137 -10.58 -2.31 1.65
CA THR A 137 -10.45 -2.79 0.27
C THR A 137 -10.22 -1.57 -0.58
N GLU A 138 -9.15 -1.55 -1.35
CA GLU A 138 -8.69 -0.39 -2.09
C GLU A 138 -8.08 -0.76 -3.43
N GLU A 139 -7.82 0.25 -4.27
CA GLU A 139 -7.25 0.07 -5.59
C GLU A 139 -6.03 0.97 -5.76
N TYR A 140 -5.03 0.48 -6.49
CA TYR A 140 -3.86 1.26 -6.89
C TYR A 140 -4.06 1.92 -8.24
N GLY A 141 -3.59 3.16 -8.35
CA GLY A 141 -3.46 3.90 -9.59
C GLY A 141 -2.13 4.65 -9.67
N VAL A 142 -1.93 5.37 -10.75
CA VAL A 142 -0.77 6.24 -10.98
C VAL A 142 -1.23 7.69 -10.97
N GLY A 143 -0.59 8.54 -10.17
CA GLY A 143 -0.91 9.96 -10.05
C GLY A 143 -0.02 10.82 -10.92
N PHE A 144 -0.62 11.73 -11.66
CA PHE A 144 0.04 12.76 -12.46
C PHE A 144 -0.40 14.16 -12.00
N ARG A 145 0.32 15.19 -12.43
CA ARG A 145 -0.14 16.57 -12.24
C ARG A 145 -1.55 16.76 -12.83
N GLN A 146 -2.34 17.58 -12.19
CA GLN A 146 -3.67 17.94 -12.68
C GLN A 146 -3.61 18.41 -14.15
N GLY A 147 -4.44 17.80 -15.00
CA GLY A 147 -4.51 18.11 -16.44
C GLY A 147 -3.36 17.55 -17.28
N SER A 148 -2.56 16.63 -16.77
CA SER A 148 -1.51 15.95 -17.53
C SER A 148 -2.10 15.06 -18.63
N ASP A 149 -1.55 15.13 -19.82
CA ASP A 149 -1.87 14.24 -20.96
C ASP A 149 -1.31 12.82 -20.76
N LEU A 150 -0.34 12.64 -19.87
CA LEU A 150 0.24 11.34 -19.53
C LEU A 150 -0.80 10.39 -18.92
N THR A 151 -1.82 10.92 -18.26
CA THR A 151 -2.91 10.09 -17.69
C THR A 151 -3.63 9.29 -18.78
N ALA A 152 -4.03 9.97 -19.87
CA ALA A 152 -4.70 9.31 -21.00
C ALA A 152 -3.75 8.33 -21.70
N ALA A 153 -2.50 8.72 -21.93
CA ALA A 153 -1.50 7.87 -22.56
C ALA A 153 -1.21 6.60 -21.76
N LEU A 154 -1.18 6.69 -20.41
CA LEU A 154 -0.98 5.53 -19.57
C LEU A 154 -2.21 4.60 -19.57
N ASN A 155 -3.43 5.15 -19.56
CA ASN A 155 -4.64 4.36 -19.66
C ASN A 155 -4.74 3.60 -20.99
N GLU A 156 -4.36 4.22 -22.11
CA GLU A 156 -4.25 3.54 -23.40
C GLU A 156 -3.22 2.42 -23.38
N PHE A 157 -2.06 2.65 -22.73
CA PHE A 157 -1.04 1.62 -22.54
C PHE A 157 -1.58 0.46 -21.67
N PHE A 158 -2.27 0.73 -20.57
CA PHE A 158 -2.87 -0.31 -19.74
C PHE A 158 -3.90 -1.12 -20.51
N ALA A 159 -4.77 -0.46 -21.30
CA ALA A 159 -5.74 -1.15 -22.13
C ALA A 159 -5.07 -2.06 -23.17
N ALA A 160 -4.03 -1.57 -23.85
CA ALA A 160 -3.27 -2.35 -24.83
C ALA A 160 -2.57 -3.55 -24.17
N SER A 161 -1.92 -3.33 -23.01
CA SER A 161 -1.19 -4.37 -22.28
C SER A 161 -2.11 -5.44 -21.66
N LYS A 162 -3.35 -5.08 -21.32
CA LYS A 162 -4.38 -6.03 -20.92
C LYS A 162 -4.82 -6.85 -22.14
N ALA A 163 -5.05 -6.20 -23.28
CA ALA A 163 -5.55 -6.86 -24.50
C ALA A 163 -4.55 -7.85 -25.12
N ASP A 164 -3.25 -7.55 -25.05
CA ASP A 164 -2.19 -8.43 -25.59
C ASP A 164 -1.65 -9.44 -24.54
N GLY A 165 -2.13 -9.38 -23.28
CA GLY A 165 -1.74 -10.28 -22.20
C GLY A 165 -0.37 -9.97 -21.57
N SER A 166 0.32 -8.93 -22.00
CA SER A 166 1.66 -8.59 -21.46
C SER A 166 1.59 -8.14 -19.99
N MET A 167 0.52 -7.47 -19.57
CA MET A 167 0.30 -7.08 -18.19
C MET A 167 0.12 -8.31 -17.29
N GLU A 168 -0.69 -9.29 -17.69
CA GLU A 168 -0.89 -10.53 -16.92
C GLU A 168 0.41 -11.33 -16.80
N LYS A 169 1.14 -11.49 -17.93
CA LYS A 169 2.44 -12.17 -17.92
C LYS A 169 3.47 -11.50 -17.02
N THR A 170 3.48 -10.17 -16.98
CA THR A 170 4.34 -9.41 -16.06
C THR A 170 3.93 -9.69 -14.62
N ALA A 171 2.65 -9.62 -14.30
CA ALA A 171 2.14 -9.88 -12.95
C ALA A 171 2.43 -11.32 -12.49
N GLU A 172 2.32 -12.32 -13.37
CA GLU A 172 2.72 -13.70 -13.08
C GLU A 172 4.21 -13.82 -12.75
N THR A 173 5.06 -13.08 -13.47
CA THR A 173 6.52 -13.06 -13.22
C THR A 173 6.85 -12.59 -11.80
N TYR A 174 6.05 -11.66 -11.27
CA TYR A 174 6.23 -11.09 -9.93
C TYR A 174 5.27 -11.66 -8.88
N GLY A 175 4.45 -12.66 -9.23
CA GLY A 175 3.54 -13.33 -8.29
C GLY A 175 2.34 -12.48 -7.82
N VAL A 176 1.99 -11.42 -8.56
CA VAL A 176 0.91 -10.48 -8.19
C VAL A 176 -0.32 -10.55 -9.10
N GLN A 177 -0.42 -11.56 -9.94
CA GLN A 177 -1.50 -11.72 -10.92
C GLN A 177 -2.89 -11.79 -10.30
N ALA A 178 -3.00 -12.26 -9.05
CA ALA A 178 -4.28 -12.32 -8.34
C ALA A 178 -4.83 -10.94 -7.95
N ALA A 179 -3.96 -9.94 -7.87
CA ALA A 179 -4.32 -8.57 -7.54
C ALA A 179 -4.68 -7.71 -8.77
N LEU A 180 -4.37 -8.17 -9.98
CA LEU A 180 -4.67 -7.41 -11.20
C LEU A 180 -6.17 -7.19 -11.37
N ILE A 181 -6.52 -5.96 -11.72
CA ILE A 181 -7.87 -5.59 -12.18
C ILE A 181 -7.96 -5.93 -13.67
N LYS A 182 -8.88 -6.84 -14.00
CA LYS A 182 -9.11 -7.33 -15.37
C LYS A 182 -9.96 -6.40 -16.20
#